data_2b0be4bce2efed604c96b8dd43ca847b
#
_entry.id   2b0be4bce2efed604c96b8dd43ca847b
#
_cell.length_a   1.000
_cell.length_b   1.000
_cell.length_c   1.000
_cell.angle_alpha   90.00
_cell.angle_beta   90.00
_cell.angle_gamma   90.00
#
_symmetry.space_group_name_H-M   'P 1'
#
loop_
_entity.id
_entity.type
_entity.pdbx_description
1 polymer ?
#
loop_
_entity_poly.entity_id
_entity_poly.type
_entity_poly.pdbx_seq_one_letter_code
_entity_poly.pdbx_strand_id
1 'polypeptide(L)'
;MIADKVAVIAGTPYDSGLGAELLRAHEVTARPYAMADSPDEQDSLQDQAPGQLAVSFHRLLDQLRQQRVELTMLFCNSLSSVVNHDDTVLPVISPQTVYREVLPQLRSSLVLGGNAHALLGVERTARLISPGHRMLGVSDPMLVRGIENGDPATAFAASQLASTLRRAEQLGLEAVILACTHFTAIGPAIAACCQLPVIDVGSLLVERTVAAIRKGPPGR
;
A
#
# COMPACT_ATOMS: atom_id res chain seq x y z
N MET A 1 24.56 12.29 -13.71
CA MET A 1 23.25 11.70 -13.49
C MET A 1 22.99 11.77 -12.00
N ILE A 2 21.92 12.43 -11.58
CA ILE A 2 21.47 12.41 -10.17
C ILE A 2 21.05 10.96 -9.92
N ALA A 3 21.73 10.28 -8.98
CA ALA A 3 21.37 8.91 -8.64
C ALA A 3 19.94 8.90 -8.09
N ASP A 4 19.12 7.96 -8.55
CA ASP A 4 17.77 7.75 -8.00
C ASP A 4 17.93 7.33 -6.54
N LYS A 5 17.58 8.21 -5.62
CA LYS A 5 17.78 7.99 -4.18
C LYS A 5 16.68 7.15 -3.55
N VAL A 6 15.56 7.00 -4.25
CA VAL A 6 14.38 6.26 -3.77
C VAL A 6 14.10 5.07 -4.68
N ALA A 7 13.90 3.90 -4.07
CA ALA A 7 13.32 2.74 -4.72
C ALA A 7 11.85 2.59 -4.32
N VAL A 8 10.98 2.32 -5.30
CA VAL A 8 9.58 1.95 -5.06
C VAL A 8 9.45 0.46 -5.29
N ILE A 9 9.25 -0.31 -4.23
CA ILE A 9 9.02 -1.75 -4.32
C ILE A 9 7.53 -2.01 -4.17
N ALA A 10 6.95 -2.75 -5.11
CA ALA A 10 5.54 -3.12 -5.07
C ALA A 10 5.32 -4.56 -5.55
N GLY A 11 4.07 -5.02 -5.55
CA GLY A 11 3.72 -6.35 -5.99
C GLY A 11 3.88 -6.53 -7.49
N THR A 12 3.42 -5.55 -8.27
CA THR A 12 3.37 -5.62 -9.73
C THR A 12 4.08 -4.44 -10.40
N PRO A 13 4.40 -4.54 -11.72
CA PRO A 13 4.95 -3.43 -12.49
C PRO A 13 4.03 -2.21 -12.52
N TYR A 14 2.71 -2.41 -12.62
CA TYR A 14 1.72 -1.34 -12.57
C TYR A 14 1.84 -0.56 -11.25
N ASP A 15 1.80 -1.27 -10.15
CA ASP A 15 1.78 -0.70 -8.80
C ASP A 15 3.08 0.04 -8.48
N SER A 16 4.24 -0.57 -8.79
CA SER A 16 5.55 0.08 -8.61
C SER A 16 5.72 1.31 -9.50
N GLY A 17 5.20 1.25 -10.74
CA GLY A 17 5.17 2.37 -11.68
C GLY A 17 4.31 3.52 -11.17
N LEU A 18 3.09 3.23 -10.70
CA LEU A 18 2.18 4.22 -10.11
C LEU A 18 2.84 4.95 -8.93
N GLY A 19 3.46 4.21 -8.00
CA GLY A 19 4.15 4.81 -6.87
C GLY A 19 5.31 5.72 -7.29
N ALA A 20 6.07 5.33 -8.32
CA ALA A 20 7.15 6.15 -8.86
C ALA A 20 6.62 7.42 -9.56
N GLU A 21 5.50 7.34 -10.27
CA GLU A 21 4.84 8.50 -10.90
C GLU A 21 4.31 9.48 -9.86
N LEU A 22 3.68 8.98 -8.80
CA LEU A 22 3.20 9.81 -7.70
C LEU A 22 4.35 10.55 -7.00
N LEU A 23 5.49 9.91 -6.77
CA LEU A 23 6.69 10.57 -6.23
C LEU A 23 7.23 11.63 -7.21
N ARG A 24 7.23 11.35 -8.51
CA ARG A 24 7.68 12.30 -9.54
C ARG A 24 6.82 13.57 -9.57
N ALA A 25 5.53 13.47 -9.32
CA ALA A 25 4.64 14.63 -9.18
C ALA A 25 5.05 15.56 -8.02
N HIS A 26 5.81 15.06 -7.05
CA HIS A 26 6.41 15.81 -5.94
C HIS A 26 7.91 16.14 -6.16
N GLU A 27 8.39 16.04 -7.40
CA GLU A 27 9.79 16.30 -7.79
C GLU A 27 10.81 15.32 -7.16
N VAL A 28 10.35 14.14 -6.72
CA VAL A 28 11.20 13.07 -6.20
C VAL A 28 11.41 12.01 -7.29
N THR A 29 12.66 11.86 -7.73
CA THR A 29 13.03 10.80 -8.70
C THR A 29 13.12 9.47 -7.97
N ALA A 30 12.39 8.47 -8.47
CA ALA A 30 12.35 7.14 -7.90
C ALA A 30 12.35 6.07 -9.00
N ARG A 31 12.92 4.92 -8.68
CA ARG A 31 12.96 3.77 -9.59
C ARG A 31 12.00 2.69 -9.13
N PRO A 32 11.10 2.18 -10.02
CA PRO A 32 10.15 1.13 -9.69
C PRO A 32 10.83 -0.26 -9.72
N TYR A 33 10.39 -1.14 -8.81
CA TYR A 33 10.77 -2.55 -8.70
C TYR A 33 9.54 -3.38 -8.37
N ALA A 34 9.20 -4.33 -9.23
CA ALA A 34 8.11 -5.28 -9.00
C ALA A 34 8.66 -6.59 -8.43
N MET A 35 7.88 -7.22 -7.55
CA MET A 35 8.21 -8.53 -6.97
C MET A 35 7.55 -9.69 -7.71
N ALA A 36 6.58 -9.41 -8.57
CA ALA A 36 5.86 -10.32 -9.45
C ALA A 36 5.53 -9.61 -10.77
N ASP A 37 5.20 -10.37 -11.81
CA ASP A 37 4.86 -9.81 -13.12
C ASP A 37 3.35 -9.51 -13.27
N SER A 38 2.52 -10.04 -12.35
CA SER A 38 1.06 -9.87 -12.37
C SER A 38 0.44 -10.01 -10.97
N PRO A 39 -0.83 -9.56 -10.77
CA PRO A 39 -1.56 -9.77 -9.52
C PRO A 39 -1.72 -11.26 -9.18
N ASP A 40 -1.95 -12.13 -10.17
CA ASP A 40 -2.11 -13.57 -9.95
C ASP A 40 -0.81 -14.23 -9.49
N GLU A 41 0.32 -13.85 -10.06
CA GLU A 41 1.62 -14.32 -9.61
C GLU A 41 1.93 -13.79 -8.20
N GLN A 42 1.63 -12.54 -7.93
CA GLN A 42 1.80 -11.95 -6.60
C GLN A 42 1.01 -12.72 -5.54
N ASP A 43 -0.26 -12.99 -5.79
CA ASP A 43 -1.12 -13.77 -4.89
C ASP A 43 -0.53 -15.17 -4.67
N SER A 44 -0.12 -15.84 -5.75
CA SER A 44 0.51 -17.15 -5.69
C SER A 44 1.80 -17.17 -4.85
N LEU A 45 2.67 -16.18 -5.03
CA LEU A 45 3.91 -16.07 -4.26
C LEU A 45 3.65 -15.79 -2.76
N GLN A 46 2.64 -15.00 -2.45
CA GLN A 46 2.27 -14.69 -1.08
C GLN A 46 1.67 -15.89 -0.35
N ASP A 47 0.89 -16.71 -1.04
CA ASP A 47 0.22 -17.88 -0.47
C ASP A 47 1.13 -19.12 -0.39
N GLN A 48 1.88 -19.40 -1.46
CA GLN A 48 2.59 -20.66 -1.61
C GLN A 48 4.07 -20.59 -1.24
N ALA A 49 4.69 -19.41 -1.36
CA ALA A 49 6.12 -19.24 -1.16
C ALA A 49 6.49 -17.96 -0.36
N PRO A 50 5.80 -17.64 0.77
CA PRO A 50 6.04 -16.40 1.50
C PRO A 50 7.48 -16.26 1.99
N GLY A 51 8.12 -17.38 2.37
CA GLY A 51 9.53 -17.37 2.78
C GLY A 51 10.49 -17.05 1.64
N GLN A 52 10.23 -17.53 0.43
CA GLN A 52 11.04 -17.20 -0.76
C GLN A 52 10.85 -15.75 -1.15
N LEU A 53 9.62 -15.25 -1.09
CA LEU A 53 9.30 -13.85 -1.35
C LEU A 53 10.04 -12.92 -0.37
N ALA A 54 10.06 -13.26 0.92
CA ALA A 54 10.81 -12.52 1.93
C ALA A 54 12.32 -12.52 1.65
N VAL A 55 12.91 -13.66 1.28
CA VAL A 55 14.33 -13.75 0.90
C VAL A 55 14.62 -12.90 -0.33
N SER A 56 13.75 -12.93 -1.35
CA SER A 56 13.90 -12.13 -2.56
C SER A 56 13.82 -10.62 -2.27
N PHE A 57 12.91 -10.22 -1.38
CA PHE A 57 12.79 -8.84 -0.92
C PHE A 57 14.09 -8.36 -0.25
N HIS A 58 14.63 -9.10 0.70
CA HIS A 58 15.88 -8.71 1.37
C HIS A 58 17.07 -8.67 0.42
N ARG A 59 17.17 -9.63 -0.50
CA ARG A 59 18.21 -9.62 -1.55
C ARG A 59 18.11 -8.37 -2.43
N LEU A 60 16.87 -7.96 -2.78
CA LEU A 60 16.65 -6.71 -3.52
C LEU A 60 17.14 -5.49 -2.72
N LEU A 61 16.84 -5.41 -1.42
CA LEU A 61 17.33 -4.32 -0.56
C LEU A 61 18.86 -4.26 -0.51
N ASP A 62 19.56 -5.41 -0.45
CA ASP A 62 21.02 -5.47 -0.49
C ASP A 62 21.57 -4.93 -1.83
N GLN A 63 20.97 -5.29 -2.95
CA GLN A 63 21.33 -4.78 -4.28
C GLN A 63 21.11 -3.27 -4.39
N LEU A 64 19.97 -2.78 -3.89
CA LEU A 64 19.63 -1.35 -3.87
C LEU A 64 20.63 -0.54 -3.03
N ARG A 65 21.06 -1.07 -1.90
CA ARG A 65 22.11 -0.47 -1.07
C ARG A 65 23.43 -0.33 -1.83
N GLN A 66 23.83 -1.37 -2.58
CA GLN A 66 25.04 -1.33 -3.41
C GLN A 66 24.93 -0.29 -4.54
N GLN A 67 23.72 -0.03 -5.04
CA GLN A 67 23.41 1.00 -6.03
C GLN A 67 23.28 2.41 -5.42
N ARG A 68 23.55 2.57 -4.12
CA ARG A 68 23.45 3.84 -3.36
C ARG A 68 22.05 4.42 -3.27
N VAL A 69 21.03 3.57 -3.32
CA VAL A 69 19.67 3.95 -2.92
C VAL A 69 19.69 4.30 -1.42
N GLU A 70 19.02 5.37 -1.04
CA GLU A 70 19.02 5.90 0.34
C GLU A 70 17.75 5.53 1.10
N LEU A 71 16.64 5.32 0.39
CA LEU A 71 15.31 5.08 0.96
C LEU A 71 14.51 4.15 0.06
N THR A 72 13.70 3.29 0.66
CA THR A 72 12.75 2.44 -0.03
C THR A 72 11.33 2.77 0.38
N MET A 73 10.44 2.99 -0.59
CA MET A 73 9.00 3.01 -0.37
C MET A 73 8.43 1.63 -0.74
N LEU A 74 7.91 0.90 0.24
CA LEU A 74 7.19 -0.36 0.02
C LEU A 74 5.73 -0.03 -0.32
N PHE A 75 5.47 0.12 -1.62
CA PHE A 75 4.19 0.59 -2.15
C PHE A 75 3.26 -0.59 -2.45
N CYS A 76 3.01 -1.44 -1.43
CA CYS A 76 2.11 -2.58 -1.53
C CYS A 76 1.68 -3.06 -0.14
N ASN A 77 0.37 -3.07 0.12
CA ASN A 77 -0.18 -3.45 1.42
C ASN A 77 -0.04 -4.96 1.67
N SER A 78 -0.38 -5.79 0.71
CA SER A 78 -0.31 -7.25 0.85
C SER A 78 1.13 -7.74 0.98
N LEU A 79 2.04 -7.22 0.15
CA LEU A 79 3.47 -7.55 0.24
C LEU A 79 4.04 -7.17 1.61
N SER A 80 3.71 -5.99 2.14
CA SER A 80 4.17 -5.52 3.43
C SER A 80 3.68 -6.36 4.61
N SER A 81 2.62 -7.16 4.44
CA SER A 81 2.14 -8.09 5.46
C SER A 81 2.88 -9.42 5.49
N VAL A 82 3.60 -9.74 4.43
CA VAL A 82 4.29 -11.02 4.22
C VAL A 82 5.79 -10.89 4.46
N VAL A 83 6.41 -9.79 4.00
CA VAL A 83 7.84 -9.56 4.16
C VAL A 83 8.16 -8.84 5.47
N ASN A 84 9.24 -9.24 6.14
CA ASN A 84 9.76 -8.45 7.25
C ASN A 84 10.52 -7.25 6.69
N HIS A 85 10.11 -6.04 7.07
CA HIS A 85 10.73 -4.77 6.67
C HIS A 85 11.17 -3.92 7.87
N ASP A 86 11.08 -4.46 9.09
CA ASP A 86 11.76 -3.92 10.27
C ASP A 86 13.24 -4.35 10.23
N ASP A 87 14.14 -3.56 10.77
CA ASP A 87 15.59 -3.84 10.85
C ASP A 87 16.27 -4.17 9.50
N THR A 88 15.87 -3.49 8.44
CA THR A 88 16.42 -3.67 7.10
C THR A 88 17.69 -2.86 6.86
N VAL A 89 18.51 -3.30 5.90
CA VAL A 89 19.78 -2.63 5.49
C VAL A 89 19.57 -1.25 4.87
N LEU A 90 18.35 -0.98 4.41
CA LEU A 90 17.89 0.33 3.93
C LEU A 90 16.65 0.74 4.73
N PRO A 91 16.45 2.03 5.02
CA PRO A 91 15.18 2.50 5.58
C PRO A 91 14.01 2.16 4.64
N VAL A 92 12.93 1.61 5.20
CA VAL A 92 11.71 1.26 4.48
C VAL A 92 10.54 2.03 5.04
N ILE A 93 9.87 2.82 4.20
CA ILE A 93 8.56 3.40 4.49
C ILE A 93 7.51 2.45 3.93
N SER A 94 6.65 1.94 4.79
CA SER A 94 5.68 0.88 4.47
C SER A 94 4.26 1.28 4.90
N PRO A 95 3.23 0.57 4.43
CA PRO A 95 1.86 0.75 4.90
C PRO A 95 1.70 0.71 6.42
N GLN A 96 2.51 -0.09 7.13
CA GLN A 96 2.50 -0.13 8.58
C GLN A 96 2.90 1.19 9.23
N THR A 97 3.76 1.97 8.58
CA THR A 97 4.09 3.34 9.02
C THR A 97 2.83 4.21 9.04
N VAL A 98 2.01 4.14 7.99
CA VAL A 98 0.73 4.87 7.90
C VAL A 98 -0.28 4.34 8.92
N TYR A 99 -0.41 3.02 9.05
CA TYR A 99 -1.38 2.43 9.99
C TYR A 99 -1.08 2.80 11.44
N ARG A 100 0.20 2.86 11.83
CA ARG A 100 0.61 3.30 13.19
C ARG A 100 0.20 4.73 13.50
N GLU A 101 0.08 5.58 12.50
CA GLU A 101 -0.37 6.97 12.66
C GLU A 101 -1.92 7.08 12.65
N VAL A 102 -2.58 6.33 11.79
CA VAL A 102 -4.02 6.48 11.50
C VAL A 102 -4.90 5.71 12.47
N LEU A 103 -4.58 4.43 12.73
CA LEU A 103 -5.46 3.55 13.51
C LEU A 103 -5.72 4.03 14.94
N PRO A 104 -4.76 4.64 15.67
CA PRO A 104 -5.03 5.17 17.02
C PRO A 104 -6.05 6.32 17.04
N GLN A 105 -6.31 6.95 15.91
CA GLN A 105 -7.26 8.07 15.79
C GLN A 105 -8.69 7.59 15.48
N LEU A 106 -8.89 6.28 15.25
CA LEU A 106 -10.14 5.70 14.83
C LEU A 106 -10.58 4.58 15.80
N ARG A 107 -11.86 4.51 16.08
CA ARG A 107 -12.47 3.39 16.82
C ARG A 107 -12.99 2.30 15.88
N SER A 108 -13.28 2.66 14.63
CA SER A 108 -13.77 1.70 13.63
C SER A 108 -13.53 2.16 12.20
N SER A 109 -13.34 1.20 11.29
CA SER A 109 -13.17 1.50 9.86
C SER A 109 -13.69 0.39 8.96
N LEU A 110 -14.09 0.77 7.74
CA LEU A 110 -14.12 -0.13 6.60
C LEU A 110 -12.71 -0.18 6.01
N VAL A 111 -12.14 -1.36 5.86
CA VAL A 111 -10.84 -1.57 5.23
C VAL A 111 -11.05 -2.25 3.88
N LEU A 112 -10.66 -1.59 2.81
CA LEU A 112 -10.73 -2.11 1.45
C LEU A 112 -9.34 -2.59 1.02
N GLY A 113 -9.18 -3.91 0.84
CA GLY A 113 -7.94 -4.55 0.42
C GLY A 113 -8.01 -5.10 -1.00
N GLY A 114 -6.86 -5.27 -1.65
CA GLY A 114 -6.76 -5.98 -2.93
C GLY A 114 -6.93 -7.49 -2.75
N ASN A 115 -6.42 -8.03 -1.65
CA ASN A 115 -6.51 -9.45 -1.27
C ASN A 115 -6.55 -9.63 0.25
N ALA A 116 -6.61 -10.87 0.72
CA ALA A 116 -6.68 -11.21 2.15
C ALA A 116 -5.42 -10.80 2.93
N HIS A 117 -4.24 -10.87 2.32
CA HIS A 117 -2.99 -10.47 2.97
C HIS A 117 -2.97 -8.98 3.31
N ALA A 118 -3.55 -8.12 2.46
CA ALA A 118 -3.69 -6.70 2.75
C ALA A 118 -4.54 -6.47 4.01
N LEU A 119 -5.69 -7.14 4.13
CA LEU A 119 -6.54 -7.06 5.32
C LEU A 119 -5.83 -7.56 6.58
N LEU A 120 -5.13 -8.70 6.46
CA LEU A 120 -4.37 -9.29 7.56
C LEU A 120 -3.29 -8.34 8.09
N GLY A 121 -2.62 -7.61 7.21
CA GLY A 121 -1.61 -6.60 7.58
C GLY A 121 -2.19 -5.48 8.43
N VAL A 122 -3.37 -4.94 8.05
CA VAL A 122 -4.08 -3.93 8.83
C VAL A 122 -4.51 -4.50 10.19
N GLU A 123 -5.14 -5.68 10.18
CA GLU A 123 -5.66 -6.29 11.42
C GLU A 123 -4.55 -6.59 12.43
N ARG A 124 -3.42 -7.15 11.97
CA ARG A 124 -2.25 -7.39 12.85
C ARG A 124 -1.74 -6.09 13.46
N THR A 125 -1.62 -5.03 12.65
CA THR A 125 -1.17 -3.73 13.14
C THR A 125 -2.18 -3.15 14.14
N ALA A 126 -3.47 -3.20 13.83
CA ALA A 126 -4.52 -2.71 14.73
C ALA A 126 -4.51 -3.43 16.08
N ARG A 127 -4.36 -4.76 16.11
CA ARG A 127 -4.28 -5.53 17.35
C ARG A 127 -3.11 -5.11 18.25
N LEU A 128 -1.99 -4.69 17.65
CA LEU A 128 -0.79 -4.30 18.40
C LEU A 128 -0.91 -2.88 18.98
N ILE A 129 -1.49 -1.93 18.23
CA ILE A 129 -1.42 -0.51 18.59
C ILE A 129 -2.77 0.10 18.94
N SER A 130 -3.87 -0.54 18.56
CA SER A 130 -5.24 -0.07 18.76
C SER A 130 -6.19 -1.26 18.98
N PRO A 131 -6.00 -2.05 20.05
CA PRO A 131 -6.67 -3.36 20.23
C PRO A 131 -8.20 -3.28 20.32
N GLY A 132 -8.77 -2.09 20.56
CA GLY A 132 -10.21 -1.84 20.55
C GLY A 132 -10.78 -1.44 19.20
N HIS A 133 -9.95 -1.29 18.17
CA HIS A 133 -10.38 -0.90 16.83
C HIS A 133 -11.26 -1.98 16.18
N ARG A 134 -12.45 -1.58 15.72
CA ARG A 134 -13.39 -2.47 15.02
C ARG A 134 -13.21 -2.32 13.52
N MET A 135 -12.87 -3.41 12.83
CA MET A 135 -12.61 -3.45 11.42
C MET A 135 -13.69 -4.25 10.67
N LEU A 136 -14.28 -3.66 9.63
CA LEU A 136 -14.97 -4.40 8.57
C LEU A 136 -14.00 -4.49 7.39
N GLY A 137 -13.47 -5.69 7.11
CA GLY A 137 -12.54 -5.92 6.01
C GLY A 137 -13.27 -6.46 4.78
N VAL A 138 -13.00 -5.87 3.62
CA VAL A 138 -13.47 -6.35 2.31
C VAL A 138 -12.29 -6.35 1.35
N SER A 139 -12.06 -7.47 0.65
CA SER A 139 -11.07 -7.57 -0.41
C SER A 139 -11.72 -7.82 -1.77
N ASP A 140 -11.19 -7.19 -2.81
CA ASP A 140 -11.67 -7.34 -4.18
C ASP A 140 -10.50 -7.51 -5.15
N PRO A 141 -10.01 -8.75 -5.37
CA PRO A 141 -8.92 -9.01 -6.31
C PRO A 141 -9.34 -8.81 -7.77
N MET A 142 -10.65 -8.91 -8.09
CA MET A 142 -11.12 -8.65 -9.45
C MET A 142 -11.05 -7.16 -9.80
N LEU A 143 -11.30 -6.30 -8.82
CA LEU A 143 -11.12 -4.85 -8.99
C LEU A 143 -9.65 -4.50 -9.25
N VAL A 144 -8.70 -5.13 -8.55
CA VAL A 144 -7.26 -4.95 -8.80
C VAL A 144 -6.92 -5.28 -10.26
N ARG A 145 -7.36 -6.45 -10.75
CA ARG A 145 -7.14 -6.85 -12.15
C ARG A 145 -7.78 -5.88 -13.14
N GLY A 146 -8.99 -5.41 -12.84
CA GLY A 146 -9.70 -4.43 -13.68
C GLY A 146 -8.95 -3.09 -13.77
N ILE A 147 -8.36 -2.63 -12.67
CA ILE A 147 -7.54 -1.41 -12.65
C ILE A 147 -6.27 -1.60 -13.49
N GLU A 148 -5.56 -2.72 -13.34
CA GLU A 148 -4.36 -3.01 -14.13
C GLU A 148 -4.63 -3.18 -15.62
N ASN A 149 -5.82 -3.61 -15.99
CA ASN A 149 -6.26 -3.67 -17.39
C ASN A 149 -6.55 -2.30 -18.02
N GLY A 150 -6.34 -1.20 -17.28
CA GLY A 150 -6.39 0.17 -17.79
C GLY A 150 -7.78 0.82 -17.79
N ASP A 151 -8.77 0.21 -17.16
CA ASP A 151 -10.12 0.80 -17.02
C ASP A 151 -10.60 0.83 -15.55
N PRO A 152 -9.99 1.69 -14.70
CA PRO A 152 -10.36 1.80 -13.29
C PRO A 152 -11.83 2.20 -13.07
N ALA A 153 -12.39 3.04 -13.95
CA ALA A 153 -13.76 3.54 -13.82
C ALA A 153 -14.79 2.42 -14.05
N THR A 154 -14.64 1.64 -15.13
CA THR A 154 -15.49 0.49 -15.41
C THR A 154 -15.31 -0.59 -14.35
N ALA A 155 -14.08 -0.88 -13.92
CA ALA A 155 -13.81 -1.84 -12.87
C ALA A 155 -14.50 -1.44 -11.54
N PHE A 156 -14.43 -0.17 -11.15
CA PHE A 156 -15.14 0.34 -9.98
C PHE A 156 -16.66 0.24 -10.13
N ALA A 157 -17.22 0.63 -11.26
CA ALA A 157 -18.66 0.57 -11.53
C ALA A 157 -19.20 -0.87 -11.50
N ALA A 158 -18.42 -1.85 -11.96
CA ALA A 158 -18.77 -3.27 -11.92
C ALA A 158 -18.60 -3.91 -10.54
N SER A 159 -17.84 -3.29 -9.63
CA SER A 159 -17.60 -3.79 -8.29
C SER A 159 -18.82 -3.58 -7.36
N GLN A 160 -18.84 -4.30 -6.24
CA GLN A 160 -19.85 -4.11 -5.20
C GLN A 160 -19.47 -3.02 -4.18
N LEU A 161 -18.42 -2.23 -4.43
CA LEU A 161 -17.90 -1.27 -3.45
C LEU A 161 -18.90 -0.18 -3.08
N ALA A 162 -19.69 0.34 -4.04
CA ALA A 162 -20.69 1.36 -3.74
C ALA A 162 -21.75 0.88 -2.71
N SER A 163 -22.16 -0.39 -2.76
CA SER A 163 -23.06 -0.97 -1.76
C SER A 163 -22.36 -1.21 -0.43
N THR A 164 -21.10 -1.63 -0.46
CA THR A 164 -20.25 -1.81 0.73
C THR A 164 -20.02 -0.50 1.48
N LEU A 165 -19.75 0.59 0.75
CA LEU A 165 -19.58 1.93 1.32
C LEU A 165 -20.86 2.40 2.05
N ARG A 166 -22.02 2.30 1.40
CA ARG A 166 -23.32 2.61 2.05
C ARG A 166 -23.56 1.75 3.29
N ARG A 167 -23.18 0.48 3.25
CA ARG A 167 -23.29 -0.41 4.41
C ARG A 167 -22.40 0.03 5.56
N ALA A 168 -21.19 0.49 5.28
CA ALA A 168 -20.26 1.02 6.28
C ALA A 168 -20.84 2.25 6.99
N GLU A 169 -21.48 3.17 6.25
CA GLU A 169 -22.19 4.32 6.81
C GLU A 169 -23.33 3.90 7.76
N GLN A 170 -24.16 2.95 7.32
CA GLN A 170 -25.28 2.42 8.13
C GLN A 170 -24.80 1.74 9.43
N LEU A 171 -23.62 1.15 9.42
CA LEU A 171 -22.99 0.53 10.58
C LEU A 171 -22.32 1.55 11.51
N GLY A 172 -22.30 2.82 11.14
CA GLY A 172 -21.67 3.90 11.90
C GLY A 172 -20.14 3.73 12.00
N LEU A 173 -19.50 3.25 10.94
CA LEU A 173 -18.04 3.24 10.87
C LEU A 173 -17.52 4.68 10.71
N GLU A 174 -16.29 4.94 11.18
CA GLU A 174 -15.74 6.31 11.24
C GLU A 174 -14.96 6.70 9.99
N ALA A 175 -14.43 5.73 9.26
CA ALA A 175 -13.62 5.99 8.06
C ALA A 175 -13.60 4.80 7.12
N VAL A 176 -13.17 5.05 5.87
CA VAL A 176 -12.78 4.06 4.88
C VAL A 176 -11.25 4.11 4.73
N ILE A 177 -10.56 2.98 4.87
CA ILE A 177 -9.11 2.86 4.65
C ILE A 177 -8.88 2.09 3.35
N LEU A 178 -8.21 2.71 2.38
CA LEU A 178 -7.78 2.07 1.13
C LEU A 178 -6.47 1.32 1.39
N ALA A 179 -6.59 0.05 1.80
CA ALA A 179 -5.47 -0.84 2.08
C ALA A 179 -5.02 -1.62 0.83
N CYS A 180 -5.04 -0.95 -0.31
CA CYS A 180 -4.50 -1.41 -1.58
C CYS A 180 -4.06 -0.19 -2.38
N THR A 181 -2.82 -0.16 -2.81
CA THR A 181 -2.22 0.95 -3.54
C THR A 181 -2.82 1.15 -4.93
N HIS A 182 -3.33 0.10 -5.56
CA HIS A 182 -4.13 0.21 -6.78
C HIS A 182 -5.39 1.09 -6.59
N PHE A 183 -5.98 1.07 -5.40
CA PHE A 183 -7.20 1.82 -5.13
C PHE A 183 -6.99 3.34 -5.05
N THR A 184 -5.75 3.81 -4.99
CA THR A 184 -5.41 5.22 -5.19
C THR A 184 -5.95 5.74 -6.54
N ALA A 185 -5.94 4.91 -7.59
CA ALA A 185 -6.46 5.27 -8.91
C ALA A 185 -7.99 5.52 -8.92
N ILE A 186 -8.73 4.90 -7.98
CA ILE A 186 -10.19 5.05 -7.84
C ILE A 186 -10.60 5.81 -6.58
N GLY A 187 -9.64 6.31 -5.82
CA GLY A 187 -9.87 7.06 -4.58
C GLY A 187 -10.89 8.19 -4.72
N PRO A 188 -10.80 9.06 -5.75
CA PRO A 188 -11.81 10.09 -6.00
C PRO A 188 -13.22 9.55 -6.23
N ALA A 189 -13.37 8.42 -6.95
CA ALA A 189 -14.66 7.79 -7.18
C ALA A 189 -15.25 7.20 -5.88
N ILE A 190 -14.42 6.60 -5.04
CA ILE A 190 -14.82 6.12 -3.71
C ILE A 190 -15.29 7.29 -2.84
N ALA A 191 -14.52 8.38 -2.78
CA ALA A 191 -14.87 9.57 -2.01
C ALA A 191 -16.17 10.22 -2.48
N ALA A 192 -16.47 10.17 -3.77
CA ALA A 192 -17.73 10.69 -4.33
C ALA A 192 -18.96 9.83 -3.97
N CYS A 193 -18.76 8.55 -3.61
CA CYS A 193 -19.83 7.60 -3.28
C CYS A 193 -20.06 7.42 -1.78
N CYS A 194 -19.28 8.08 -0.92
CA CYS A 194 -19.25 7.85 0.52
C CYS A 194 -19.17 9.16 1.30
N GLN A 195 -19.91 9.26 2.41
CA GLN A 195 -19.85 10.40 3.34
C GLN A 195 -18.73 10.23 4.39
N LEU A 196 -18.17 9.03 4.52
CA LEU A 196 -17.09 8.77 5.47
C LEU A 196 -15.77 9.34 4.94
N PRO A 197 -14.89 9.84 5.82
CA PRO A 197 -13.53 10.18 5.46
C PRO A 197 -12.84 8.99 4.79
N VAL A 198 -12.22 9.22 3.62
CA VAL A 198 -11.45 8.21 2.89
C VAL A 198 -9.96 8.44 3.16
N ILE A 199 -9.30 7.42 3.69
CA ILE A 199 -7.88 7.41 4.02
C ILE A 199 -7.17 6.58 2.96
N ASP A 200 -6.51 7.24 2.03
CA ASP A 200 -5.73 6.61 0.98
C ASP A 200 -4.30 6.35 1.47
N VAL A 201 -4.02 5.10 1.79
CA VAL A 201 -2.70 4.66 2.29
C VAL A 201 -1.62 4.87 1.23
N GLY A 202 -1.93 4.71 -0.05
CA GLY A 202 -0.97 4.96 -1.15
C GLY A 202 -0.52 6.42 -1.18
N SER A 203 -1.46 7.36 -1.14
CA SER A 203 -1.17 8.79 -1.10
C SER A 203 -0.36 9.17 0.15
N LEU A 204 -0.73 8.65 1.32
CA LEU A 204 0.00 8.91 2.56
C LEU A 204 1.42 8.33 2.55
N LEU A 205 1.65 7.17 1.92
CA LEU A 205 3.00 6.62 1.73
C LEU A 205 3.88 7.57 0.92
N VAL A 206 3.33 8.13 -0.17
CA VAL A 206 4.03 9.14 -0.99
C VAL A 206 4.39 10.35 -0.16
N GLU A 207 3.45 10.92 0.59
CA GLU A 207 3.70 12.08 1.47
C GLU A 207 4.80 11.80 2.50
N ARG A 208 4.79 10.61 3.15
CA ARG A 208 5.81 10.22 4.13
C ARG A 208 7.18 10.05 3.48
N THR A 209 7.22 9.49 2.28
CA THR A 209 8.47 9.33 1.51
C THR A 209 9.05 10.69 1.12
N VAL A 210 8.22 11.60 0.59
CA VAL A 210 8.63 12.98 0.26
C VAL A 210 9.15 13.71 1.51
N ALA A 211 8.44 13.59 2.63
CA ALA A 211 8.86 14.23 3.89
C ALA A 211 10.20 13.67 4.39
N ALA A 212 10.43 12.36 4.27
CA ALA A 212 11.69 11.73 4.68
C ALA A 212 12.87 12.20 3.80
N ILE A 213 12.68 12.27 2.50
CA ILE A 213 13.72 12.77 1.57
C ILE A 213 14.06 14.24 1.83
N ARG A 214 13.05 15.09 2.08
CA ARG A 214 13.27 16.53 2.35
C ARG A 214 13.98 16.79 3.69
N LYS A 215 13.77 15.92 4.68
CA LYS A 215 14.47 16.00 5.97
C LYS A 215 15.93 15.56 5.90
N GLY A 216 16.32 14.86 4.84
CA GLY A 216 17.59 14.17 4.74
C GLY A 216 17.62 12.86 5.53
N PRO A 217 18.60 11.97 5.27
CA PRO A 217 18.74 10.74 6.04
C PRO A 217 18.92 11.09 7.52
N PRO A 218 18.35 10.31 8.45
CA PRO A 218 18.60 10.49 9.88
C PRO A 218 20.12 10.52 10.08
N GLY A 219 20.60 11.56 10.76
CA GLY A 219 22.04 11.80 10.94
C GLY A 219 22.74 10.53 11.43
N ARG A 220 23.85 10.20 10.76
CA ARG A 220 24.77 9.13 11.18
C ARG A 220 25.42 9.49 12.49
#